data_58ab3501ba7e8c4f877e676daf4a853a
#
_entry.id   58ab3501ba7e8c4f877e676daf4a853a
#
_cell.length_a   1.000
_cell.length_b   1.000
_cell.length_c   1.000
_cell.angle_alpha   90.00
_cell.angle_beta   90.00
_cell.angle_gamma   90.00
#
_symmetry.space_group_name_H-M   'P 1'
#
loop_
_entity.id
_entity.type
_entity.pdbx_description
1 polymer ?
#
loop_
_entity_poly.entity_id
_entity_poly.type
_entity_poly.pdbx_seq_one_letter_code
_entity_poly.pdbx_strand_id
1 'polypeptide(L)'
;MKKIFMIIAAMMWAVVPMLADEDRMIDREDLPKKAQVFLNEYFANAEVVYVKADREMGVVTSYDVVLMGDVKVEFSRGGEWTSVDCGLDRVPDGVLPQGVVKYVSSKFANAHVVEIERNKFGYDVKLSNDIDLDFGINGNFLRIDD
;
A
#
# COMPACT_ATOMS: atom_id res chain seq x y z
N MET A 1 9.48 -24.81 -49.36
CA MET A 1 10.48 -25.23 -48.42
C MET A 1 10.95 -24.11 -47.51
N LYS A 2 11.03 -22.88 -47.97
CA LYS A 2 11.49 -21.75 -47.12
C LYS A 2 10.41 -21.17 -46.21
N LYS A 3 9.16 -21.61 -46.35
CA LYS A 3 8.02 -21.05 -45.59
C LYS A 3 7.81 -21.69 -44.22
N ILE A 4 8.44 -22.81 -43.95
CA ILE A 4 8.24 -23.58 -42.73
C ILE A 4 9.03 -23.00 -41.56
N PHE A 5 10.12 -22.29 -41.84
CA PHE A 5 10.99 -21.74 -40.79
C PHE A 5 10.46 -20.49 -40.10
N MET A 6 9.52 -19.78 -40.74
CA MET A 6 8.96 -18.54 -40.18
C MET A 6 7.88 -18.77 -39.13
N ILE A 7 7.26 -19.93 -39.11
CA ILE A 7 6.13 -20.21 -38.23
C ILE A 7 6.58 -20.59 -36.84
N ILE A 8 7.78 -21.18 -36.71
CA ILE A 8 8.31 -21.64 -35.42
C ILE A 8 8.82 -20.47 -34.57
N ALA A 9 9.34 -19.44 -35.23
CA ALA A 9 9.85 -18.27 -34.51
C ALA A 9 8.74 -17.41 -33.90
N ALA A 10 7.55 -17.43 -34.50
CA ALA A 10 6.42 -16.64 -34.01
C ALA A 10 5.74 -17.25 -32.79
N MET A 11 5.84 -18.57 -32.62
CA MET A 11 5.18 -19.25 -31.49
C MET A 11 5.96 -19.13 -30.16
N MET A 12 7.25 -18.91 -30.21
CA MET A 12 8.06 -18.80 -28.99
C MET A 12 7.94 -17.44 -28.32
N TRP A 13 7.42 -16.46 -29.03
CA TRP A 13 7.33 -15.10 -28.51
C TRP A 13 6.12 -14.83 -27.61
N ALA A 14 5.08 -15.63 -27.76
CA ALA A 14 3.82 -15.38 -27.08
C ALA A 14 3.78 -15.87 -25.63
N VAL A 15 4.72 -16.74 -25.24
CA VAL A 15 4.68 -17.40 -23.93
C VAL A 15 5.52 -16.70 -22.88
N VAL A 16 6.60 -16.03 -23.29
CA VAL A 16 7.58 -15.46 -22.33
C VAL A 16 7.06 -14.22 -21.60
N PRO A 17 6.32 -13.27 -22.24
CA PRO A 17 5.85 -12.10 -21.53
C PRO A 17 4.72 -12.36 -20.54
N MET A 18 3.95 -13.44 -20.73
CA MET A 18 2.79 -13.73 -19.89
C MET A 18 3.12 -14.30 -18.51
N LEU A 19 4.37 -14.72 -18.28
CA LEU A 19 4.78 -15.31 -17.02
C LEU A 19 5.49 -14.31 -16.10
N ALA A 20 5.77 -13.09 -16.58
CA ALA A 20 6.64 -12.14 -15.88
C ALA A 20 5.92 -11.29 -14.84
N ASP A 21 4.67 -10.87 -15.11
CA ASP A 21 3.92 -9.94 -14.27
C ASP A 21 2.54 -10.52 -13.96
N GLU A 22 2.45 -11.32 -12.94
CA GLU A 22 1.18 -11.89 -12.54
C GLU A 22 0.88 -11.59 -11.07
N ASP A 23 -0.07 -10.69 -10.86
CA ASP A 23 -0.60 -10.44 -9.54
C ASP A 23 -1.44 -11.61 -9.10
N ARG A 24 -1.29 -12.03 -7.85
CA ARG A 24 -2.02 -13.18 -7.32
C ARG A 24 -2.83 -12.82 -6.10
N MET A 25 -4.06 -13.29 -6.08
CA MET A 25 -4.84 -13.32 -4.85
C MET A 25 -4.26 -14.40 -3.94
N ILE A 26 -4.05 -14.04 -2.69
CA ILE A 26 -3.52 -14.94 -1.66
C ILE A 26 -4.41 -14.87 -0.43
N ASP A 27 -4.20 -15.79 0.51
CA ASP A 27 -4.88 -15.76 1.78
C ASP A 27 -4.16 -14.84 2.77
N ARG A 28 -4.89 -14.34 3.76
CA ARG A 28 -4.31 -13.47 4.80
C ARG A 28 -3.13 -14.13 5.51
N GLU A 29 -3.19 -15.44 5.70
CA GLU A 29 -2.16 -16.23 6.36
C GLU A 29 -0.87 -16.33 5.54
N ASP A 30 -0.94 -16.03 4.24
CA ASP A 30 0.22 -16.00 3.35
C ASP A 30 0.98 -14.67 3.40
N LEU A 31 0.44 -13.66 4.07
CA LEU A 31 1.14 -12.40 4.30
C LEU A 31 2.36 -12.60 5.21
N PRO A 32 3.39 -11.76 5.05
CA PRO A 32 4.48 -11.72 6.02
C PRO A 32 3.97 -11.52 7.44
N LYS A 33 4.64 -12.09 8.42
CA LYS A 33 4.23 -12.05 9.83
C LYS A 33 4.00 -10.61 10.33
N LYS A 34 4.86 -9.68 9.96
CA LYS A 34 4.73 -8.27 10.33
C LYS A 34 3.42 -7.67 9.86
N ALA A 35 3.01 -7.99 8.62
CA ALA A 35 1.75 -7.51 8.07
C ALA A 35 0.55 -8.08 8.82
N GLN A 36 0.59 -9.36 9.15
CA GLN A 36 -0.48 -10.00 9.94
C GLN A 36 -0.61 -9.36 11.32
N VAL A 37 0.51 -9.10 11.99
CA VAL A 37 0.54 -8.44 13.30
C VAL A 37 -0.05 -7.03 13.20
N PHE A 38 0.33 -6.27 12.19
CA PHE A 38 -0.20 -4.93 11.95
C PHE A 38 -1.73 -4.95 11.80
N LEU A 39 -2.24 -5.84 10.96
CA LEU A 39 -3.69 -5.96 10.75
C LEU A 39 -4.42 -6.35 12.04
N ASN A 40 -3.84 -7.26 12.82
CA ASN A 40 -4.43 -7.67 14.09
C ASN A 40 -4.43 -6.54 15.12
N GLU A 41 -3.42 -5.69 15.11
CA GLU A 41 -3.31 -4.58 16.06
C GLU A 41 -4.26 -3.43 15.74
N TYR A 42 -4.34 -3.03 14.48
CA TYR A 42 -5.06 -1.82 14.07
C TYR A 42 -6.40 -2.06 13.39
N PHE A 43 -6.62 -3.25 12.85
CA PHE A 43 -7.82 -3.57 12.08
C PHE A 43 -8.37 -4.96 12.45
N ALA A 44 -8.31 -5.31 13.73
CA ALA A 44 -8.72 -6.63 14.23
C ALA A 44 -10.16 -7.00 13.89
N ASN A 45 -11.06 -6.00 13.91
CA ASN A 45 -12.49 -6.23 13.69
C ASN A 45 -12.91 -6.03 12.23
N ALA A 46 -11.98 -5.69 11.36
CA ALA A 46 -12.28 -5.46 9.94
C ALA A 46 -12.23 -6.78 9.18
N GLU A 47 -13.25 -7.00 8.36
CA GLU A 47 -13.31 -8.17 7.51
C GLU A 47 -12.45 -7.94 6.25
N VAL A 48 -11.65 -8.93 5.89
CA VAL A 48 -10.80 -8.89 4.70
C VAL A 48 -11.64 -9.18 3.47
N VAL A 49 -11.64 -8.26 2.51
CA VAL A 49 -12.29 -8.47 1.21
C VAL A 49 -11.39 -9.29 0.30
N TYR A 50 -10.13 -8.88 0.14
CA TYR A 50 -9.12 -9.65 -0.55
C TYR A 50 -7.71 -9.23 -0.14
N VAL A 51 -6.76 -10.13 -0.42
CA VAL A 51 -5.33 -9.88 -0.31
C VAL A 51 -4.70 -10.20 -1.66
N LYS A 52 -3.90 -9.29 -2.18
CA LYS A 52 -3.23 -9.45 -3.46
C LYS A 52 -1.72 -9.31 -3.28
N ALA A 53 -0.96 -10.22 -3.87
CA ALA A 53 0.49 -10.10 -3.97
C ALA A 53 0.83 -9.56 -5.35
N ASP A 54 1.46 -8.39 -5.39
CA ASP A 54 1.99 -7.81 -6.63
C ASP A 54 3.34 -8.44 -6.95
N ARG A 55 3.55 -8.76 -8.20
CA ARG A 55 4.75 -9.46 -8.64
C ARG A 55 5.37 -8.79 -9.85
N GLU A 56 6.67 -8.72 -9.86
CA GLU A 56 7.45 -8.30 -11.01
C GLU A 56 8.50 -9.38 -11.31
N MET A 57 8.53 -9.84 -12.54
CA MET A 57 9.45 -10.88 -13.00
C MET A 57 9.44 -12.12 -12.10
N GLY A 58 8.25 -12.53 -11.65
CA GLY A 58 8.06 -13.71 -10.80
C GLY A 58 8.39 -13.51 -9.32
N VAL A 59 8.80 -12.31 -8.91
CA VAL A 59 9.16 -12.00 -7.53
C VAL A 59 8.10 -11.08 -6.92
N VAL A 60 7.66 -11.39 -5.70
CA VAL A 60 6.73 -10.53 -4.96
C VAL A 60 7.42 -9.21 -4.62
N THR A 61 6.78 -8.10 -4.94
CA THR A 61 7.29 -6.75 -4.66
C THR A 61 6.52 -6.06 -3.54
N SER A 62 5.23 -6.33 -3.42
CA SER A 62 4.37 -5.71 -2.41
C SER A 62 3.11 -6.54 -2.22
N TYR A 63 2.30 -6.14 -1.23
CA TYR A 63 1.01 -6.76 -0.94
C TYR A 63 -0.04 -5.67 -0.76
N ASP A 64 -1.23 -5.88 -1.32
CA ASP A 64 -2.39 -5.02 -1.15
C ASP A 64 -3.45 -5.76 -0.36
N VAL A 65 -3.92 -5.16 0.71
CA VAL A 65 -5.01 -5.70 1.54
C VAL A 65 -6.18 -4.74 1.45
N VAL A 66 -7.34 -5.24 1.05
CA VAL A 66 -8.59 -4.48 1.04
C VAL A 66 -9.50 -5.04 2.12
N LEU A 67 -9.95 -4.15 2.99
CA LEU A 67 -10.84 -4.46 4.10
C LEU A 67 -12.22 -3.86 3.84
N MET A 68 -13.24 -4.40 4.48
CA MET A 68 -14.58 -3.83 4.45
C MET A 68 -14.55 -2.40 5.00
N GLY A 69 -15.35 -1.51 4.41
CA GLY A 69 -15.42 -0.11 4.83
C GLY A 69 -14.47 0.82 4.09
N ASP A 70 -14.07 0.47 2.87
CA ASP A 70 -13.18 1.27 2.03
C ASP A 70 -11.77 1.48 2.62
N VAL A 71 -11.27 0.49 3.34
CA VAL A 71 -9.92 0.52 3.91
C VAL A 71 -8.98 -0.29 3.02
N LYS A 72 -7.86 0.34 2.64
CA LYS A 72 -6.77 -0.31 1.89
C LYS A 72 -5.47 -0.15 2.65
N VAL A 73 -4.73 -1.24 2.79
CA VAL A 73 -3.40 -1.22 3.39
C VAL A 73 -2.43 -1.87 2.42
N GLU A 74 -1.35 -1.17 2.13
CA GLU A 74 -0.26 -1.72 1.32
C GLU A 74 0.93 -2.04 2.22
N PHE A 75 1.55 -3.18 1.93
CA PHE A 75 2.74 -3.64 2.64
C PHE A 75 3.88 -3.85 1.66
N SER A 76 5.09 -3.56 2.10
CA SER A 76 6.30 -3.93 1.37
C SER A 76 6.46 -5.44 1.34
N ARG A 77 7.40 -5.92 0.55
CA ARG A 77 7.78 -7.34 0.49
C ARG A 77 8.10 -7.91 1.87
N GLY A 78 8.70 -7.12 2.76
CA GLY A 78 9.03 -7.54 4.12
C GLY A 78 7.88 -7.49 5.12
N GLY A 79 6.72 -6.98 4.70
CA GLY A 79 5.54 -6.88 5.58
C GLY A 79 5.43 -5.57 6.35
N GLU A 80 6.22 -4.56 6.02
CA GLU A 80 6.09 -3.22 6.60
C GLU A 80 5.04 -2.44 5.84
N TRP A 81 4.14 -1.75 6.55
CA TRP A 81 3.13 -0.95 5.87
C TRP A 81 3.79 0.20 5.09
N THR A 82 3.29 0.46 3.90
CA THR A 82 3.74 1.57 3.05
C THR A 82 2.63 2.57 2.76
N SER A 83 1.38 2.13 2.86
CA SER A 83 0.21 3.00 2.67
C SER A 83 -0.94 2.48 3.52
N VAL A 84 -1.66 3.40 4.15
CA VAL A 84 -2.91 3.12 4.87
C VAL A 84 -3.92 4.16 4.43
N ASP A 85 -4.98 3.72 3.76
CA ASP A 85 -6.07 4.55 3.25
C ASP A 85 -7.38 4.08 3.88
N CYS A 86 -7.96 4.91 4.72
CA CYS A 86 -9.22 4.61 5.42
C CYS A 86 -10.44 5.26 4.78
N GLY A 87 -10.32 5.75 3.54
CA GLY A 87 -11.42 6.42 2.84
C GLY A 87 -11.76 7.75 3.49
N LEU A 88 -12.89 7.82 4.18
CA LEU A 88 -13.31 9.00 4.93
C LEU A 88 -13.07 8.85 6.44
N ASP A 89 -12.74 7.65 6.88
CA ASP A 89 -12.53 7.34 8.29
C ASP A 89 -11.11 7.71 8.73
N ARG A 90 -10.93 7.78 10.04
CA ARG A 90 -9.66 8.13 10.64
C ARG A 90 -8.66 6.97 10.56
N VAL A 91 -7.44 7.29 10.12
CA VAL A 91 -6.31 6.38 10.30
C VAL A 91 -6.02 6.27 11.81
N PRO A 92 -5.86 5.05 12.35
CA PRO A 92 -5.55 4.90 13.77
C PRO A 92 -4.32 5.70 14.18
N ASP A 93 -4.40 6.43 15.29
CA ASP A 93 -3.30 7.29 15.77
C ASP A 93 -2.00 6.50 16.00
N GLY A 94 -2.10 5.24 16.39
CA GLY A 94 -0.93 4.38 16.59
C GLY A 94 -0.13 4.08 15.33
N VAL A 95 -0.73 4.24 14.15
CA VAL A 95 -0.04 4.11 12.86
C VAL A 95 0.78 5.35 12.55
N LEU A 96 0.30 6.52 12.98
CA LEU A 96 0.88 7.80 12.64
C LEU A 96 2.14 8.11 13.47
N PRO A 97 3.18 8.68 12.85
CA PRO A 97 4.28 9.25 13.64
C PRO A 97 3.77 10.32 14.59
N GLN A 98 4.41 10.46 15.75
CA GLN A 98 3.98 11.43 16.77
C GLN A 98 3.99 12.87 16.24
N GLY A 99 4.96 13.22 15.40
CA GLY A 99 5.03 14.54 14.79
C GLY A 99 3.81 14.86 13.91
N VAL A 100 3.28 13.86 13.22
CA VAL A 100 2.06 14.00 12.42
C VAL A 100 0.86 14.23 13.34
N VAL A 101 0.70 13.42 14.37
CA VAL A 101 -0.41 13.55 15.33
C VAL A 101 -0.41 14.94 15.96
N LYS A 102 0.75 15.38 16.46
CA LYS A 102 0.89 16.70 17.10
C LYS A 102 0.59 17.86 16.16
N TYR A 103 1.13 17.80 14.95
CA TYR A 103 0.92 18.86 13.98
C TYR A 103 -0.55 18.99 13.57
N VAL A 104 -1.18 17.88 13.22
CA VAL A 104 -2.59 17.87 12.81
C VAL A 104 -3.48 18.34 13.96
N SER A 105 -3.24 17.87 15.18
CA SER A 105 -4.01 18.28 16.36
C SER A 105 -3.91 19.78 16.63
N SER A 106 -2.75 20.39 16.40
CA SER A 106 -2.55 21.81 16.70
C SER A 106 -2.93 22.74 15.55
N LYS A 107 -2.75 22.33 14.30
CA LYS A 107 -2.97 23.19 13.12
C LYS A 107 -4.28 22.90 12.39
N PHE A 108 -4.78 21.68 12.50
CA PHE A 108 -5.99 21.22 11.80
C PHE A 108 -6.89 20.45 12.75
N ALA A 109 -7.23 21.08 13.90
CA ALA A 109 -7.94 20.43 14.99
C ALA A 109 -9.35 19.88 14.57
N ASN A 110 -9.95 20.44 13.52
CA ASN A 110 -11.26 20.00 13.03
C ASN A 110 -11.17 18.96 11.91
N ALA A 111 -9.97 18.54 11.56
CA ALA A 111 -9.72 17.52 10.55
C ALA A 111 -9.01 16.31 11.17
N HIS A 112 -9.03 15.21 10.46
CA HIS A 112 -8.29 14.00 10.85
C HIS A 112 -7.59 13.42 9.64
N VAL A 113 -6.60 12.58 9.88
CA VAL A 113 -5.86 11.88 8.82
C VAL A 113 -6.72 10.75 8.28
N VAL A 114 -6.93 10.73 6.97
CA VAL A 114 -7.67 9.66 6.29
C VAL A 114 -6.75 8.74 5.47
N GLU A 115 -5.56 9.21 5.13
CA GLU A 115 -4.59 8.43 4.36
C GLU A 115 -3.17 8.84 4.75
N ILE A 116 -2.28 7.86 4.82
CA ILE A 116 -0.84 8.10 5.02
C ILE A 116 -0.05 7.14 4.13
N GLU A 117 0.94 7.69 3.43
CA GLU A 117 1.93 6.92 2.66
C GLU A 117 3.30 7.16 3.25
N ARG A 118 4.10 6.11 3.29
CA ARG A 118 5.48 6.15 3.75
C ARG A 118 6.42 5.80 2.60
N ASN A 119 7.43 6.64 2.40
CA ASN A 119 8.47 6.41 1.42
C ASN A 119 9.85 6.69 2.04
N LYS A 120 10.91 6.58 1.25
CA LYS A 120 12.27 6.79 1.75
C LYS A 120 12.58 8.23 2.18
N PHE A 121 11.75 9.19 1.77
CA PHE A 121 11.92 10.61 2.11
C PHE A 121 11.10 11.06 3.32
N GLY A 122 10.07 10.32 3.67
CA GLY A 122 9.17 10.67 4.75
C GLY A 122 7.76 10.17 4.53
N TYR A 123 6.78 11.03 4.86
CA TYR A 123 5.38 10.67 4.83
C TYR A 123 4.56 11.70 4.08
N ASP A 124 3.61 11.19 3.26
CA ASP A 124 2.57 11.99 2.63
C ASP A 124 1.26 11.69 3.35
N VAL A 125 0.59 12.74 3.82
CA VAL A 125 -0.60 12.62 4.66
C VAL A 125 -1.75 13.38 4.02
N LYS A 126 -2.91 12.73 3.90
CA LYS A 126 -4.15 13.38 3.46
C LYS A 126 -5.09 13.54 4.65
N LEU A 127 -5.66 14.73 4.77
CA LEU A 127 -6.65 15.07 5.80
C LEU A 127 -8.08 14.94 5.27
N SER A 128 -9.03 14.86 6.18
CA SER A 128 -10.46 14.76 5.87
C SER A 128 -11.04 15.99 5.15
N ASN A 129 -10.32 17.11 5.15
CA ASN A 129 -10.68 18.33 4.41
C ASN A 129 -9.94 18.45 3.06
N ASP A 130 -9.39 17.34 2.55
CA ASP A 130 -8.66 17.24 1.29
C ASP A 130 -7.32 18.00 1.24
N ILE A 131 -6.79 18.42 2.38
CA ILE A 131 -5.46 19.02 2.45
C ILE A 131 -4.42 17.90 2.51
N ASP A 132 -3.38 18.01 1.67
CA ASP A 132 -2.24 17.10 1.66
C ASP A 132 -1.04 17.76 2.34
N LEU A 133 -0.39 17.00 3.22
CA LEU A 133 0.76 17.45 4.02
C LEU A 133 1.95 16.53 3.80
N ASP A 134 3.13 17.12 3.69
CA ASP A 134 4.40 16.37 3.62
C ASP A 134 5.15 16.46 4.93
N PHE A 135 5.62 15.32 5.40
CA PHE A 135 6.43 15.20 6.63
C PHE A 135 7.75 14.50 6.30
N GLY A 136 8.80 14.90 6.99
CA GLY A 136 10.09 14.23 6.89
C GLY A 136 10.10 12.85 7.57
N ILE A 137 11.18 12.10 7.37
CA ILE A 137 11.34 10.76 7.92
C ILE A 137 11.30 10.74 9.45
N ASN A 138 11.62 11.86 10.11
CA ASN A 138 11.54 12.00 11.57
C ASN A 138 10.16 12.45 12.05
N GLY A 139 9.19 12.59 11.14
CA GLY A 139 7.84 13.03 11.49
C GLY A 139 7.66 14.53 11.60
N ASN A 140 8.67 15.33 11.22
CA ASN A 140 8.56 16.79 11.25
C ASN A 140 7.86 17.32 10.00
N PHE A 141 7.01 18.31 10.19
CA PHE A 141 6.28 18.94 9.09
C PHE A 141 7.23 19.64 8.11
N LEU A 142 7.03 19.43 6.82
CA LEU A 142 7.81 20.07 5.75
C LEU A 142 6.99 21.12 5.00
N ARG A 143 5.83 20.78 4.50
CA ARG A 143 5.01 21.69 3.68
C ARG A 143 3.59 21.16 3.50
N ILE A 144 2.72 22.08 3.09
CA ILE A 144 1.41 21.72 2.52
C ILE A 144 1.65 21.47 1.04
N ASP A 145 1.18 20.33 0.57
CA ASP A 145 1.33 19.94 -0.84
C ASP A 145 0.01 20.26 -1.56
N ASP A 146 0.09 21.17 -2.54
CA ASP A 146 -1.06 21.59 -3.33
C ASP A 146 -1.19 20.77 -4.62
#